data_65ab5d0e3a1ad54618d704a3f8676e22
#
_entry.id   65ab5d0e3a1ad54618d704a3f8676e22
#
_cell.length_a   1.000
_cell.length_b   1.000
_cell.length_c   1.000
_cell.angle_alpha   90.00
_cell.angle_beta   90.00
_cell.angle_gamma   90.00
#
_symmetry.space_group_name_H-M   'P 1'
#
loop_
_entity.id
_entity.type
_entity.pdbx_description
1 polymer ?
#
loop_
_entity_poly.entity_id
_entity_poly.type
_entity_poly.pdbx_seq_one_letter_code
_entity_poly.pdbx_strand_id
1 'polypeptide(L)'
;MTKSGVLFFLAALAIGASMLPASADSIPGLRGHDHTGITVPDVKAATAFFTDVIGCTHAMSFGPFSDDKGTFMQDVVNVNPRAVIDEISMVRCGYGSNIELFQYRSPDQAKTLPKNSDIGGHHIALYVDDIDKAAAYLKKKNVKTMQGPIPITEGPAAGQSILYFFAPWGLQMELISYPKGMAYEKDAKSLLWTTTEPMKQEVDQDTTQ
;
A
#
# COMPACT_ATOMS: atom_id res chain seq x y z
N MET A 1 -83.50 16.55 19.99
CA MET A 1 -82.90 15.47 19.17
C MET A 1 -81.67 16.03 18.50
N THR A 2 -80.51 15.85 19.15
CA THR A 2 -79.21 16.36 18.73
C THR A 2 -78.40 15.23 18.04
N LYS A 3 -78.08 15.39 16.78
CA LYS A 3 -77.26 14.45 16.03
C LYS A 3 -75.78 14.88 16.17
N SER A 4 -74.97 14.10 16.91
CA SER A 4 -73.54 14.23 16.97
C SER A 4 -72.90 13.65 15.68
N GLY A 5 -72.22 14.48 14.94
CA GLY A 5 -71.35 14.06 13.82
C GLY A 5 -69.94 13.74 14.31
N VAL A 6 -69.48 12.53 14.08
CA VAL A 6 -68.11 12.09 14.37
C VAL A 6 -67.25 12.39 13.14
N LEU A 7 -66.28 13.25 13.34
CA LEU A 7 -65.24 13.59 12.33
C LEU A 7 -64.09 12.59 12.42
N PHE A 8 -63.91 11.76 11.39
CA PHE A 8 -62.75 10.89 11.27
C PHE A 8 -61.59 11.69 10.64
N PHE A 9 -60.54 11.90 11.40
CA PHE A 9 -59.24 12.36 10.89
C PHE A 9 -58.46 11.16 10.34
N LEU A 10 -58.33 11.10 9.03
CA LEU A 10 -57.37 10.20 8.38
C LEU A 10 -55.99 10.85 8.44
N ALA A 11 -55.10 10.34 9.32
CA ALA A 11 -53.67 10.66 9.31
C ALA A 11 -53.02 9.89 8.18
N ALA A 12 -52.60 10.56 7.13
CA ALA A 12 -51.74 9.99 6.08
C ALA A 12 -50.34 9.83 6.61
N LEU A 13 -49.92 8.60 6.85
CA LEU A 13 -48.55 8.26 7.21
C LEU A 13 -47.71 8.32 5.94
N ALA A 14 -46.95 9.41 5.75
CA ALA A 14 -45.96 9.50 4.69
C ALA A 14 -44.76 8.60 5.05
N ILE A 15 -44.68 7.43 4.44
CA ILE A 15 -43.53 6.57 4.49
C ILE A 15 -42.44 7.22 3.64
N GLY A 16 -41.55 7.97 4.28
CA GLY A 16 -40.34 8.48 3.63
C GLY A 16 -39.45 7.27 3.33
N ALA A 17 -39.40 6.88 2.06
CA ALA A 17 -38.39 5.94 1.59
C ALA A 17 -37.04 6.65 1.70
N SER A 18 -36.28 6.35 2.74
CA SER A 18 -34.86 6.72 2.84
C SER A 18 -34.14 6.01 1.70
N MET A 19 -33.81 6.73 0.63
CA MET A 19 -32.86 6.23 -0.37
C MET A 19 -31.50 6.11 0.32
N LEU A 20 -31.13 4.89 0.67
CA LEU A 20 -29.75 4.58 1.02
C LEU A 20 -28.86 5.01 -0.16
N PRO A 21 -27.75 5.70 0.06
CA PRO A 21 -26.83 6.01 -1.02
C PRO A 21 -26.45 4.68 -1.67
N ALA A 22 -26.58 4.60 -3.00
CA ALA A 22 -26.11 3.45 -3.75
C ALA A 22 -24.63 3.27 -3.42
N SER A 23 -24.29 2.13 -2.84
CA SER A 23 -22.89 1.73 -2.67
C SER A 23 -22.24 1.79 -4.04
N ALA A 24 -21.13 2.54 -4.17
CA ALA A 24 -20.40 2.55 -5.42
C ALA A 24 -19.99 1.11 -5.75
N ASP A 25 -20.16 0.70 -7.02
CA ASP A 25 -19.74 -0.61 -7.48
C ASP A 25 -18.23 -0.76 -7.21
N SER A 26 -17.86 -1.83 -6.56
CA SER A 26 -16.48 -2.15 -6.19
C SER A 26 -16.14 -3.57 -6.61
N ILE A 27 -14.86 -3.93 -6.59
CA ILE A 27 -14.43 -5.31 -6.84
C ILE A 27 -15.08 -6.20 -5.78
N PRO A 28 -15.92 -7.21 -6.19
CA PRO A 28 -16.58 -8.08 -5.24
C PRO A 28 -15.59 -8.79 -4.31
N GLY A 29 -15.79 -8.66 -3.00
CA GLY A 29 -14.95 -9.30 -2.00
C GLY A 29 -13.59 -8.64 -1.76
N LEU A 30 -13.37 -7.39 -2.23
CA LEU A 30 -12.14 -6.64 -1.93
C LEU A 30 -11.97 -6.48 -0.42
N ARG A 31 -10.81 -6.93 0.09
CA ARG A 31 -10.42 -6.85 1.51
C ARG A 31 -9.31 -5.84 1.78
N GLY A 32 -8.50 -5.50 0.77
CA GLY A 32 -7.39 -4.59 0.91
C GLY A 32 -6.24 -4.90 -0.04
N HIS A 33 -5.12 -4.19 0.14
CA HIS A 33 -3.90 -4.40 -0.62
C HIS A 33 -3.11 -5.58 -0.04
N ASP A 34 -2.83 -6.60 -0.84
CA ASP A 34 -2.13 -7.82 -0.43
C ASP A 34 -0.60 -7.68 -0.53
N HIS A 35 -0.08 -7.34 -1.73
CA HIS A 35 1.36 -7.18 -1.96
C HIS A 35 1.67 -6.19 -3.07
N THR A 36 2.92 -5.74 -3.08
CA THR A 36 3.54 -5.00 -4.20
C THR A 36 4.60 -5.87 -4.83
N GLY A 37 4.43 -6.21 -6.12
CA GLY A 37 5.43 -6.94 -6.90
C GLY A 37 6.49 -5.99 -7.47
N ILE A 38 7.76 -6.32 -7.28
CA ILE A 38 8.89 -5.57 -7.85
C ILE A 38 9.92 -6.51 -8.47
N THR A 39 10.44 -6.14 -9.63
CA THR A 39 11.53 -6.88 -10.27
C THR A 39 12.87 -6.38 -9.77
N VAL A 40 13.72 -7.31 -9.35
CA VAL A 40 15.06 -7.04 -8.82
C VAL A 40 16.12 -7.77 -9.66
N PRO A 41 17.36 -7.26 -9.73
CA PRO A 41 18.42 -7.92 -10.52
C PRO A 41 18.90 -9.23 -9.91
N ASP A 42 18.82 -9.41 -8.59
CA ASP A 42 19.19 -10.58 -7.83
C ASP A 42 18.26 -10.73 -6.64
N VAL A 43 17.42 -11.74 -6.66
CA VAL A 43 16.39 -11.94 -5.63
C VAL A 43 16.97 -12.32 -4.28
N LYS A 44 18.10 -13.04 -4.25
CA LYS A 44 18.77 -13.44 -3.00
C LYS A 44 19.39 -12.22 -2.31
N ALA A 45 20.10 -11.39 -3.07
CA ALA A 45 20.65 -10.15 -2.56
C ALA A 45 19.56 -9.16 -2.11
N ALA A 46 18.44 -9.08 -2.85
CA ALA A 46 17.31 -8.26 -2.48
C ALA A 46 16.62 -8.78 -1.21
N THR A 47 16.38 -10.08 -1.11
CA THR A 47 15.82 -10.71 0.11
C THR A 47 16.72 -10.42 1.31
N ALA A 48 18.04 -10.62 1.19
CA ALA A 48 18.99 -10.30 2.25
C ALA A 48 18.96 -8.82 2.66
N PHE A 49 18.85 -7.89 1.71
CA PHE A 49 18.69 -6.48 2.03
C PHE A 49 17.42 -6.23 2.85
N PHE A 50 16.27 -6.78 2.45
CA PHE A 50 15.03 -6.63 3.19
C PHE A 50 15.07 -7.29 4.57
N THR A 51 15.71 -8.47 4.72
CA THR A 51 15.79 -9.17 6.02
C THR A 51 16.85 -8.58 6.94
N ASP A 52 18.08 -8.36 6.46
CA ASP A 52 19.23 -8.09 7.32
C ASP A 52 19.48 -6.59 7.54
N VAL A 53 18.93 -5.75 6.63
CA VAL A 53 19.08 -4.30 6.73
C VAL A 53 17.74 -3.66 7.12
N ILE A 54 16.66 -3.97 6.43
CA ILE A 54 15.34 -3.36 6.73
C ILE A 54 14.69 -4.01 7.94
N GLY A 55 14.89 -5.31 8.18
CA GLY A 55 14.30 -6.04 9.29
C GLY A 55 12.96 -6.71 8.95
N CYS A 56 12.69 -6.92 7.66
CA CYS A 56 11.53 -7.70 7.22
C CYS A 56 11.74 -9.20 7.49
N THR A 57 10.68 -9.97 7.42
CA THR A 57 10.73 -11.43 7.55
C THR A 57 10.50 -12.07 6.18
N HIS A 58 11.40 -12.96 5.76
CA HIS A 58 11.17 -13.81 4.59
C HIS A 58 10.11 -14.85 4.92
N ALA A 59 9.10 -14.96 4.06
CA ALA A 59 7.98 -15.88 4.24
C ALA A 59 8.12 -17.15 3.41
N MET A 60 8.39 -17.01 2.10
CA MET A 60 8.54 -18.13 1.18
C MET A 60 9.27 -17.72 -0.10
N SER A 61 9.84 -18.68 -0.80
CA SER A 61 10.33 -18.55 -2.17
C SER A 61 9.80 -19.68 -3.04
N PHE A 62 9.59 -19.41 -4.32
CA PHE A 62 9.09 -20.40 -5.29
C PHE A 62 9.52 -20.03 -6.71
N GLY A 63 9.38 -21.00 -7.64
CA GLY A 63 9.86 -20.91 -9.02
C GLY A 63 10.74 -22.12 -9.37
N PRO A 64 11.37 -22.17 -10.55
CA PRO A 64 11.23 -21.21 -11.64
C PRO A 64 9.92 -21.37 -12.43
N PHE A 65 9.60 -20.33 -13.24
CA PHE A 65 8.47 -20.38 -14.20
C PHE A 65 8.92 -19.93 -15.59
N SER A 66 8.54 -20.69 -16.59
CA SER A 66 8.78 -20.37 -18.00
C SER A 66 7.79 -21.09 -18.89
N ASP A 67 7.67 -20.63 -20.13
CA ASP A 67 6.92 -21.31 -21.18
C ASP A 67 7.72 -21.25 -22.47
N ASP A 68 8.38 -22.36 -22.81
CA ASP A 68 9.30 -22.40 -23.95
C ASP A 68 8.58 -22.41 -25.33
N LYS A 69 7.31 -22.81 -25.37
CA LYS A 69 6.58 -23.01 -26.62
C LYS A 69 5.26 -22.27 -26.73
N GLY A 70 4.60 -22.02 -25.63
CA GLY A 70 3.30 -21.35 -25.56
C GLY A 70 3.43 -19.84 -25.36
N THR A 71 2.32 -19.24 -24.93
CA THR A 71 2.17 -17.79 -24.72
C THR A 71 1.80 -17.42 -23.28
N PHE A 72 1.89 -18.39 -22.35
CA PHE A 72 1.51 -18.18 -20.94
C PHE A 72 2.14 -16.93 -20.33
N MET A 73 3.45 -16.73 -20.53
CA MET A 73 4.16 -15.58 -19.96
C MET A 73 3.63 -14.25 -20.52
N GLN A 74 3.20 -14.22 -21.76
CA GLN A 74 2.59 -13.05 -22.39
C GLN A 74 1.12 -12.88 -21.95
N ASP A 75 0.32 -13.94 -22.03
CA ASP A 75 -1.13 -13.85 -21.90
C ASP A 75 -1.57 -13.68 -20.44
N VAL A 76 -0.79 -14.21 -19.48
CA VAL A 76 -1.12 -14.20 -18.05
C VAL A 76 -0.31 -13.17 -17.28
N VAL A 77 0.99 -13.02 -17.61
CA VAL A 77 1.92 -12.17 -16.84
C VAL A 77 2.25 -10.87 -17.58
N ASN A 78 1.85 -10.74 -18.86
CA ASN A 78 2.11 -9.56 -19.70
C ASN A 78 3.59 -9.23 -19.86
N VAL A 79 4.43 -10.26 -20.06
CA VAL A 79 5.86 -10.11 -20.33
C VAL A 79 6.21 -10.80 -21.66
N ASN A 80 7.47 -10.67 -22.11
CA ASN A 80 7.93 -11.41 -23.29
C ASN A 80 7.59 -12.91 -23.16
N PRO A 81 7.03 -13.57 -24.19
CA PRO A 81 6.66 -14.99 -24.10
C PRO A 81 7.84 -15.92 -23.79
N ARG A 82 9.08 -15.48 -23.99
CA ARG A 82 10.32 -16.22 -23.64
C ARG A 82 10.96 -15.72 -22.35
N ALA A 83 10.29 -14.87 -21.58
CA ALA A 83 10.75 -14.49 -20.25
C ALA A 83 10.71 -15.69 -19.31
N VAL A 84 11.66 -15.71 -18.37
CA VAL A 84 11.77 -16.69 -17.30
C VAL A 84 11.72 -15.95 -15.98
N ILE A 85 10.89 -16.39 -15.07
CA ILE A 85 10.97 -16.03 -13.65
C ILE A 85 11.90 -17.07 -13.02
N ASP A 86 13.11 -16.66 -12.63
CA ASP A 86 14.07 -17.58 -12.00
C ASP A 86 13.62 -17.95 -10.59
N GLU A 87 13.21 -16.96 -9.83
CA GLU A 87 12.73 -17.11 -8.45
C GLU A 87 11.82 -15.93 -8.07
N ILE A 88 10.84 -16.21 -7.24
CA ILE A 88 10.00 -15.23 -6.52
C ILE A 88 10.28 -15.40 -5.04
N SER A 89 10.47 -14.30 -4.31
CA SER A 89 10.64 -14.28 -2.86
C SER A 89 9.63 -13.32 -2.23
N MET A 90 8.90 -13.80 -1.22
CA MET A 90 7.93 -13.01 -0.47
C MET A 90 8.52 -12.57 0.86
N VAL A 91 8.49 -11.27 1.13
CA VAL A 91 8.90 -10.71 2.41
C VAL A 91 7.77 -9.88 3.02
N ARG A 92 7.67 -9.89 4.34
CA ARG A 92 6.73 -9.09 5.13
C ARG A 92 7.49 -8.11 6.02
N CYS A 93 7.17 -6.83 5.94
CA CYS A 93 7.79 -5.77 6.72
C CYS A 93 6.81 -5.26 7.79
N GLY A 94 6.97 -5.74 9.02
CA GLY A 94 6.11 -5.37 10.15
C GLY A 94 4.65 -5.76 9.91
N TYR A 95 3.74 -4.81 10.15
CA TYR A 95 2.28 -4.96 9.97
C TYR A 95 1.79 -4.50 8.60
N GLY A 96 2.68 -4.07 7.71
CA GLY A 96 2.34 -3.64 6.36
C GLY A 96 1.96 -4.78 5.42
N SER A 97 1.62 -4.43 4.18
CA SER A 97 1.43 -5.41 3.12
C SER A 97 2.76 -6.06 2.73
N ASN A 98 2.68 -7.16 2.00
CA ASN A 98 3.85 -7.92 1.59
C ASN A 98 4.57 -7.25 0.40
N ILE A 99 5.82 -7.62 0.21
CA ILE A 99 6.60 -7.29 -0.98
C ILE A 99 6.96 -8.59 -1.67
N GLU A 100 6.64 -8.67 -2.96
CA GLU A 100 6.96 -9.80 -3.82
C GLU A 100 8.14 -9.44 -4.71
N LEU A 101 9.27 -10.11 -4.51
CA LEU A 101 10.52 -9.86 -5.21
C LEU A 101 10.66 -10.86 -6.36
N PHE A 102 10.69 -10.35 -7.60
CA PHE A 102 10.88 -11.17 -8.79
C PHE A 102 12.30 -11.07 -9.33
N GLN A 103 12.90 -12.19 -9.69
CA GLN A 103 14.05 -12.20 -10.56
C GLN A 103 13.64 -12.71 -11.94
N TYR A 104 13.59 -11.79 -12.91
CA TYR A 104 13.29 -12.12 -14.30
C TYR A 104 14.57 -12.19 -15.15
N ARG A 105 14.55 -13.08 -16.14
CA ARG A 105 15.37 -13.00 -17.33
C ARG A 105 14.45 -12.86 -18.54
N SER A 106 14.57 -11.75 -19.29
CA SER A 106 13.76 -11.53 -20.49
C SER A 106 14.65 -10.99 -21.62
N PRO A 107 14.42 -11.41 -22.89
CA PRO A 107 15.17 -10.91 -24.05
C PRO A 107 15.11 -9.40 -24.22
N ASP A 108 14.02 -8.76 -23.77
CA ASP A 108 13.72 -7.34 -23.90
C ASP A 108 13.72 -6.61 -22.55
N GLN A 109 14.35 -7.17 -21.53
CA GLN A 109 14.37 -6.60 -20.19
C GLN A 109 15.04 -5.23 -20.13
N ALA A 110 14.29 -4.20 -19.77
CA ALA A 110 14.84 -2.90 -19.39
C ALA A 110 15.58 -3.00 -18.04
N LYS A 111 16.81 -2.48 -17.99
CA LYS A 111 17.66 -2.55 -16.78
C LYS A 111 17.75 -1.23 -16.03
N THR A 112 17.15 -0.16 -16.57
CA THR A 112 17.12 1.16 -15.95
C THR A 112 15.84 1.32 -15.16
N LEU A 113 15.97 1.63 -13.87
CA LEU A 113 14.83 1.93 -13.02
C LEU A 113 14.25 3.32 -13.39
N PRO A 114 12.92 3.47 -13.43
CA PRO A 114 12.30 4.78 -13.60
C PRO A 114 12.59 5.66 -12.39
N LYS A 115 12.67 6.97 -12.60
CA LYS A 115 12.66 7.94 -11.49
C LYS A 115 11.24 8.09 -10.96
N ASN A 116 11.07 8.59 -9.75
CA ASN A 116 9.73 8.91 -9.21
C ASN A 116 8.92 9.87 -10.10
N SER A 117 9.58 10.66 -10.94
CA SER A 117 8.95 11.60 -11.89
C SER A 117 8.48 10.94 -13.19
N ASP A 118 8.89 9.73 -13.46
CA ASP A 118 8.56 9.04 -14.72
C ASP A 118 7.22 8.31 -14.58
N ILE A 119 6.49 8.13 -15.67
CA ILE A 119 5.28 7.30 -15.66
C ILE A 119 5.70 5.86 -15.32
N GLY A 120 5.09 5.28 -14.28
CA GLY A 120 5.51 3.99 -13.70
C GLY A 120 6.58 4.16 -12.62
N GLY A 121 7.08 5.37 -12.38
CA GLY A 121 7.93 5.67 -11.23
C GLY A 121 7.20 5.44 -9.91
N HIS A 122 7.87 4.82 -8.96
CA HIS A 122 7.30 4.46 -7.67
C HIS A 122 8.38 4.36 -6.59
N HIS A 123 7.95 4.37 -5.35
CA HIS A 123 8.77 4.04 -4.19
C HIS A 123 7.94 3.22 -3.18
N ILE A 124 8.62 2.55 -2.27
CA ILE A 124 8.00 1.84 -1.16
C ILE A 124 8.30 2.61 0.11
N ALA A 125 7.25 3.06 0.82
CA ALA A 125 7.37 3.76 2.08
C ALA A 125 7.26 2.78 3.25
N LEU A 126 8.15 2.94 4.24
CA LEU A 126 8.18 2.18 5.48
C LEU A 126 7.96 3.14 6.65
N TYR A 127 6.96 2.86 7.48
CA TYR A 127 6.70 3.63 8.68
C TYR A 127 7.71 3.30 9.78
N VAL A 128 8.20 4.34 10.46
CA VAL A 128 9.05 4.24 11.65
C VAL A 128 8.57 5.20 12.73
N ASP A 129 8.64 4.80 14.00
CA ASP A 129 8.24 5.65 15.12
C ASP A 129 9.19 6.85 15.33
N ASP A 130 10.49 6.67 15.05
CA ASP A 130 11.54 7.68 15.24
C ASP A 130 12.41 7.73 13.99
N ILE A 131 12.14 8.72 13.14
CA ILE A 131 12.81 8.85 11.85
C ILE A 131 14.29 9.23 11.98
N ASP A 132 14.67 9.96 13.04
CA ASP A 132 16.07 10.36 13.26
C ASP A 132 16.92 9.15 13.65
N LYS A 133 16.41 8.30 14.53
CA LYS A 133 17.07 7.02 14.87
C LYS A 133 17.15 6.09 13.66
N ALA A 134 16.09 6.01 12.85
CA ALA A 134 16.07 5.21 11.64
C ALA A 134 17.07 5.73 10.59
N ALA A 135 17.17 7.05 10.41
CA ALA A 135 18.16 7.68 9.53
C ALA A 135 19.61 7.38 9.98
N ALA A 136 19.89 7.50 11.29
CA ALA A 136 21.18 7.16 11.87
C ALA A 136 21.52 5.67 11.67
N TYR A 137 20.53 4.79 11.80
CA TYR A 137 20.68 3.36 11.53
C TYR A 137 21.02 3.09 10.05
N LEU A 138 20.30 3.67 9.09
CA LEU A 138 20.59 3.52 7.66
C LEU A 138 22.01 3.99 7.33
N LYS A 139 22.43 5.12 7.89
CA LYS A 139 23.82 5.62 7.76
C LYS A 139 24.84 4.62 8.30
N LYS A 140 24.60 4.03 9.49
CA LYS A 140 25.47 2.99 10.07
C LYS A 140 25.56 1.74 9.20
N LYS A 141 24.49 1.42 8.49
CA LYS A 141 24.43 0.29 7.53
C LYS A 141 24.97 0.65 6.13
N ASN A 142 25.53 1.85 5.95
CA ASN A 142 26.03 2.35 4.66
C ASN A 142 24.95 2.38 3.56
N VAL A 143 23.69 2.56 3.92
CA VAL A 143 22.60 2.74 2.96
C VAL A 143 22.62 4.18 2.45
N LYS A 144 22.56 4.35 1.14
CA LYS A 144 22.51 5.67 0.50
C LYS A 144 21.19 6.34 0.80
N THR A 145 21.22 7.51 1.47
CA THR A 145 20.05 8.35 1.73
C THR A 145 20.10 9.63 0.89
N MET A 146 18.95 10.24 0.67
CA MET A 146 18.85 11.62 0.20
C MET A 146 18.93 12.60 1.36
N GLN A 147 18.75 13.90 1.07
CA GLN A 147 18.69 14.93 2.10
C GLN A 147 17.50 14.71 3.02
N GLY A 148 17.67 14.84 4.32
CA GLY A 148 16.61 14.68 5.33
C GLY A 148 17.16 14.08 6.62
N PRO A 149 16.25 13.74 7.57
CA PRO A 149 14.79 13.79 7.49
C PRO A 149 14.21 15.20 7.28
N ILE A 150 13.10 15.29 6.52
CA ILE A 150 12.41 16.56 6.23
C ILE A 150 11.05 16.54 6.94
N PRO A 151 10.79 17.44 7.90
CA PRO A 151 9.47 17.60 8.50
C PRO A 151 8.52 18.32 7.54
N ILE A 152 7.30 17.84 7.41
CA ILE A 152 6.21 18.49 6.69
C ILE A 152 5.41 19.30 7.71
N THR A 153 5.46 20.63 7.59
CA THR A 153 4.89 21.56 8.58
C THR A 153 3.56 22.17 8.15
N GLU A 154 3.18 22.03 6.87
CA GLU A 154 1.98 22.65 6.31
C GLU A 154 1.20 21.67 5.43
N GLY A 155 -0.08 22.01 5.20
CA GLY A 155 -1.00 21.21 4.38
C GLY A 155 -1.51 19.95 5.08
N PRO A 156 -2.24 19.10 4.34
CA PRO A 156 -2.89 17.90 4.90
C PRO A 156 -1.92 16.91 5.53
N ALA A 157 -0.70 16.83 5.01
CA ALA A 157 0.36 15.94 5.49
C ALA A 157 1.20 16.51 6.64
N ALA A 158 0.86 17.72 7.16
CA ALA A 158 1.58 18.30 8.28
C ALA A 158 1.53 17.36 9.49
N GLY A 159 2.68 17.21 10.17
CA GLY A 159 2.88 16.27 11.27
C GLY A 159 3.71 15.04 10.89
N GLN A 160 3.89 14.77 9.60
CA GLN A 160 4.80 13.72 9.15
C GLN A 160 6.22 14.24 8.92
N SER A 161 7.18 13.33 8.95
CA SER A 161 8.55 13.53 8.48
C SER A 161 8.91 12.43 7.49
N ILE A 162 9.71 12.77 6.48
CA ILE A 162 10.09 11.84 5.40
C ILE A 162 11.59 11.81 5.18
N LEU A 163 12.11 10.65 4.75
CA LEU A 163 13.48 10.48 4.29
C LEU A 163 13.54 9.47 3.15
N TYR A 164 13.93 9.91 1.96
CA TYR A 164 14.19 8.98 0.85
C TYR A 164 15.56 8.32 0.97
N PHE A 165 15.63 7.05 0.59
CA PHE A 165 16.86 6.27 0.52
C PHE A 165 16.81 5.28 -0.64
N PHE A 166 17.90 4.53 -0.88
CA PHE A 166 17.99 3.62 -2.00
C PHE A 166 18.36 2.22 -1.55
N ALA A 167 17.63 1.23 -2.08
CA ALA A 167 18.09 -0.15 -2.07
C ALA A 167 19.39 -0.28 -2.90
N PRO A 168 20.20 -1.33 -2.68
CA PRO A 168 21.50 -1.48 -3.34
C PRO A 168 21.44 -1.47 -4.87
N TRP A 169 20.33 -1.89 -5.45
CA TRP A 169 20.10 -1.90 -6.91
C TRP A 169 19.47 -0.62 -7.45
N GLY A 170 19.26 0.39 -6.61
CA GLY A 170 18.80 1.72 -7.02
C GLY A 170 17.30 1.97 -6.88
N LEU A 171 16.50 1.01 -6.39
CA LEU A 171 15.10 1.26 -6.07
C LEU A 171 14.99 2.36 -5.00
N GLN A 172 14.23 3.40 -5.29
CA GLN A 172 13.94 4.44 -4.31
C GLN A 172 12.95 3.93 -3.26
N MET A 173 13.26 4.17 -2.01
CA MET A 173 12.45 3.85 -0.85
C MET A 173 12.28 5.08 0.04
N GLU A 174 11.34 5.04 0.95
CA GLU A 174 11.05 6.13 1.88
C GLU A 174 10.93 5.61 3.31
N LEU A 175 11.48 6.35 4.27
CA LEU A 175 11.04 6.31 5.67
C LEU A 175 10.01 7.40 5.87
N ILE A 176 8.92 7.07 6.55
CA ILE A 176 7.87 8.00 6.93
C ILE A 176 7.56 7.85 8.43
N SER A 177 7.34 8.97 9.12
CA SER A 177 7.01 8.99 10.55
C SER A 177 5.98 10.07 10.82
N TYR A 178 4.90 9.72 11.52
CA TYR A 178 3.84 10.63 11.98
C TYR A 178 3.26 10.15 13.32
N PRO A 179 4.08 10.07 14.41
CA PRO A 179 3.68 9.43 15.67
C PRO A 179 2.55 10.19 16.41
N LYS A 180 2.21 11.38 15.96
CA LYS A 180 1.10 12.20 16.51
C LYS A 180 -0.03 12.39 15.50
N GLY A 181 -0.06 11.59 14.45
CA GLY A 181 -0.99 11.74 13.34
C GLY A 181 -0.65 12.88 12.39
N MET A 182 -1.49 13.07 11.38
CA MET A 182 -1.36 14.10 10.35
C MET A 182 -2.54 15.08 10.38
N ALA A 183 -2.33 16.29 9.88
CA ALA A 183 -3.35 17.36 9.94
C ALA A 183 -4.66 16.99 9.23
N TYR A 184 -4.63 16.19 8.17
CA TYR A 184 -5.82 15.79 7.42
C TYR A 184 -6.83 14.99 8.27
N GLU A 185 -6.37 14.31 9.33
CA GLU A 185 -7.18 13.41 10.15
C GLU A 185 -8.30 14.17 10.90
N LYS A 186 -8.12 15.49 11.12
CA LYS A 186 -9.07 16.33 11.87
C LYS A 186 -10.43 16.47 11.17
N ASP A 187 -10.42 16.50 9.83
CA ASP A 187 -11.61 16.74 9.02
C ASP A 187 -11.84 15.62 7.98
N ALA A 188 -11.12 14.51 8.11
CA ALA A 188 -11.19 13.41 7.17
C ALA A 188 -12.52 12.65 7.26
N LYS A 189 -13.15 12.42 6.11
CA LYS A 189 -14.30 11.50 5.99
C LYS A 189 -13.87 10.04 5.95
N SER A 190 -12.61 9.77 5.65
CA SER A 190 -12.00 8.45 5.61
C SER A 190 -10.52 8.58 6.00
N LEU A 191 -10.07 7.71 6.87
CA LEU A 191 -8.67 7.66 7.28
C LEU A 191 -7.85 6.76 6.35
N LEU A 192 -6.60 7.15 6.15
CA LEU A 192 -5.63 6.25 5.51
C LEU A 192 -5.33 5.09 6.46
N TRP A 193 -5.10 3.90 5.89
CA TRP A 193 -4.59 2.80 6.69
C TRP A 193 -3.22 3.15 7.29
N THR A 194 -2.99 2.75 8.53
CA THR A 194 -1.71 3.01 9.21
C THR A 194 -1.20 1.75 9.92
N THR A 195 0.11 1.58 9.92
CA THR A 195 0.79 0.50 10.64
C THR A 195 0.82 0.71 12.16
N THR A 196 0.54 1.92 12.65
CA THR A 196 0.55 2.25 14.08
C THR A 196 -0.64 1.62 14.82
N GLU A 197 -1.77 1.48 14.15
CA GLU A 197 -3.00 0.91 14.71
C GLU A 197 -3.68 -0.02 13.69
N PRO A 198 -3.02 -1.10 13.28
CA PRO A 198 -3.50 -1.93 12.18
C PRO A 198 -4.87 -2.60 12.42
N MET A 199 -5.31 -2.70 13.67
CA MET A 199 -6.59 -3.31 14.05
C MET A 199 -7.71 -2.30 14.31
N LYS A 200 -7.43 -1.00 14.38
CA LYS A 200 -8.45 0.03 14.63
C LYS A 200 -9.16 0.55 13.39
N GLN A 201 -8.84 0.05 12.23
CA GLN A 201 -9.37 0.57 10.95
C GLN A 201 -10.66 -0.10 10.50
N GLU A 202 -11.23 -0.98 11.27
CA GLU A 202 -12.65 -1.24 11.20
C GLU A 202 -13.38 -0.01 11.75
N VAL A 203 -13.43 1.05 10.94
CA VAL A 203 -14.34 2.16 11.21
C VAL A 203 -15.73 1.54 11.19
N ASP A 204 -16.38 1.58 12.35
CA ASP A 204 -17.78 1.30 12.54
C ASP A 204 -18.60 1.99 11.43
N GLN A 205 -18.83 1.32 10.32
CA GLN A 205 -19.81 1.75 9.33
C GLN A 205 -21.24 1.49 9.85
N ASP A 206 -21.37 1.00 11.09
CA ASP A 206 -22.64 0.58 11.68
C ASP A 206 -23.20 1.55 12.72
N THR A 207 -22.64 2.74 12.89
CA THR A 207 -23.15 3.75 13.84
C THR A 207 -23.86 4.93 13.17
N THR A 208 -24.57 4.71 12.07
CA THR A 208 -25.62 5.61 11.59
C THR A 208 -26.86 4.81 11.26
N GLN A 209 -27.55 4.32 12.30
CA GLN A 209 -28.97 4.02 12.26
C GLN A 209 -29.75 5.24 12.75
#